data_338f2cf3299f41c7e9f0420e824086ce
#
_entry.id   338f2cf3299f41c7e9f0420e824086ce
#
_cell.length_a   1.000
_cell.length_b   1.000
_cell.length_c   1.000
_cell.angle_alpha   90.00
_cell.angle_beta   90.00
_cell.angle_gamma   90.00
#
_symmetry.space_group_name_H-M   'P 1'
#
loop_
_entity.id
_entity.type
_entity.pdbx_description
1 polymer ?
#
loop_
_entity_poly.entity_id
_entity_poly.type
_entity_poly.pdbx_seq_one_letter_code
_entity_poly.pdbx_strand_id
1 'polypeptide(L)'
;MDRLTSMRIFTRVVDLGSYSAVASEEGISAQMVGKHVLGLEQWLGGKLFHKTTRQQTLTELGQLFLARCQRVLEELALTESLTQNLLAEPAGRLRIAAPLSFGHHRLVPLLPAFLDRYPKLEVDLQLTPRWVDLVEEGFDAAIRTLRPQDEALIARPLLTQHYRLCAAPDYLNRHGVPRHPVDLARHQCLHGNWGEHERWQFVGGDGQSEEVRVASRLRINHWPALLTAALSGAGITLQPAGQVRDHIAAGRLLPLLGRYQSPAKTLYFIYPAARRQVLKITLLGDFLAESLQAEPEPE
;
A
#
# COMPACT_ATOMS: atom_id res chain seq x y z
N MET A 1 13.74 17.76 -33.16
CA MET A 1 13.19 17.88 -31.81
C MET A 1 13.70 16.73 -30.96
N ASP A 2 14.07 17.02 -29.74
CA ASP A 2 14.46 15.98 -28.78
C ASP A 2 13.24 15.12 -28.42
N ARG A 3 13.40 13.80 -28.52
CA ARG A 3 12.30 12.83 -28.30
C ARG A 3 11.91 12.73 -26.84
N LEU A 4 12.86 12.78 -25.91
CA LEU A 4 12.60 12.73 -24.48
C LEU A 4 11.78 13.94 -24.02
N THR A 5 12.16 15.13 -24.45
CA THR A 5 11.40 16.36 -24.22
C THR A 5 9.98 16.25 -24.82
N SER A 6 9.86 15.70 -26.05
CA SER A 6 8.55 15.51 -26.67
C SER A 6 7.67 14.51 -25.92
N MET A 7 8.24 13.41 -25.40
CA MET A 7 7.52 12.44 -24.56
C MET A 7 7.06 13.09 -23.24
N ARG A 8 7.91 13.89 -22.58
CA ARG A 8 7.55 14.62 -21.36
C ARG A 8 6.40 15.59 -21.61
N ILE A 9 6.47 16.39 -22.67
CA ILE A 9 5.40 17.32 -23.07
C ILE A 9 4.10 16.57 -23.37
N PHE A 10 4.16 15.42 -24.06
CA PHE A 10 2.99 14.60 -24.35
C PHE A 10 2.33 14.09 -23.07
N THR A 11 3.09 13.54 -22.10
CA THR A 11 2.53 13.08 -20.81
C THR A 11 1.87 14.24 -20.06
N ARG A 12 2.48 15.43 -20.04
CA ARG A 12 1.89 16.62 -19.40
C ARG A 12 0.61 17.10 -20.09
N VAL A 13 0.53 16.95 -21.43
CA VAL A 13 -0.72 17.27 -22.16
C VAL A 13 -1.84 16.33 -21.75
N VAL A 14 -1.55 15.05 -21.49
CA VAL A 14 -2.54 14.09 -21.01
C VAL A 14 -2.99 14.44 -19.59
N ASP A 15 -2.05 14.75 -18.69
CA ASP A 15 -2.33 15.08 -17.29
C ASP A 15 -3.16 16.36 -17.13
N LEU A 16 -2.80 17.41 -17.86
CA LEU A 16 -3.44 18.75 -17.77
C LEU A 16 -4.60 18.94 -18.75
N GLY A 17 -4.77 18.05 -19.71
CA GLY A 17 -5.84 18.08 -20.70
C GLY A 17 -5.80 19.29 -21.66
N SER A 18 -4.72 20.11 -21.64
CA SER A 18 -4.66 21.36 -22.39
C SER A 18 -3.25 21.74 -22.85
N TYR A 19 -3.09 22.01 -24.11
CA TYR A 19 -1.82 22.54 -24.66
C TYR A 19 -1.42 23.90 -24.06
N SER A 20 -2.40 24.75 -23.77
CA SER A 20 -2.14 26.06 -23.17
C SER A 20 -1.67 25.95 -21.71
N ALA A 21 -2.22 25.00 -20.95
CA ALA A 21 -1.78 24.74 -19.58
C ALA A 21 -0.32 24.25 -19.54
N VAL A 22 0.03 23.28 -20.40
CA VAL A 22 1.41 22.79 -20.54
C VAL A 22 2.35 23.90 -21.03
N ALA A 23 1.91 24.72 -21.97
CA ALA A 23 2.70 25.85 -22.47
C ALA A 23 3.07 26.83 -21.35
N SER A 24 2.11 27.15 -20.48
CA SER A 24 2.33 28.01 -19.30
C SER A 24 3.30 27.38 -18.28
N GLU A 25 3.17 26.08 -18.02
CA GLU A 25 4.02 25.34 -17.08
C GLU A 25 5.47 25.21 -17.60
N GLU A 26 5.63 24.86 -18.89
CA GLU A 26 6.93 24.62 -19.50
C GLU A 26 7.61 25.89 -20.00
N GLY A 27 6.96 27.07 -19.92
CA GLY A 27 7.50 28.34 -20.39
C GLY A 27 7.68 28.44 -21.92
N ILE A 28 6.87 27.69 -22.68
CA ILE A 28 6.92 27.65 -24.16
C ILE A 28 5.57 28.07 -24.76
N SER A 29 5.49 28.28 -26.09
CA SER A 29 4.21 28.58 -26.74
C SER A 29 3.35 27.32 -26.92
N ALA A 30 2.02 27.45 -26.89
CA ALA A 30 1.09 26.37 -27.19
C ALA A 30 1.31 25.75 -28.59
N GLN A 31 1.77 26.56 -29.54
CA GLN A 31 2.17 26.09 -30.87
C GLN A 31 3.38 25.13 -30.78
N MET A 32 4.34 25.43 -29.88
CA MET A 32 5.51 24.58 -29.69
C MET A 32 5.10 23.23 -29.02
N VAL A 33 4.21 23.26 -28.04
CA VAL A 33 3.61 22.02 -27.45
C VAL A 33 2.98 21.19 -28.57
N GLY A 34 2.18 21.80 -29.44
CA GLY A 34 1.59 21.13 -30.61
C GLY A 34 2.61 20.53 -31.56
N LYS A 35 3.76 21.21 -31.79
CA LYS A 35 4.84 20.70 -32.64
C LYS A 35 5.51 19.46 -32.00
N HIS A 36 5.69 19.40 -30.69
CA HIS A 36 6.22 18.23 -29.99
C HIS A 36 5.31 17.01 -30.17
N VAL A 37 4.00 17.18 -29.95
CA VAL A 37 3.01 16.11 -30.13
C VAL A 37 2.95 15.66 -31.59
N LEU A 38 2.91 16.58 -32.54
CA LEU A 38 2.89 16.29 -33.98
C LEU A 38 4.16 15.52 -34.41
N GLY A 39 5.32 15.89 -33.86
CA GLY A 39 6.59 15.18 -34.10
C GLY A 39 6.57 13.74 -33.63
N LEU A 40 5.94 13.46 -32.49
CA LEU A 40 5.73 12.08 -32.00
C LEU A 40 4.77 11.31 -32.92
N GLU A 41 3.64 11.91 -33.30
CA GLU A 41 2.66 11.30 -34.20
C GLU A 41 3.28 10.94 -35.57
N GLN A 42 4.12 11.83 -36.10
CA GLN A 42 4.85 11.56 -37.34
C GLN A 42 5.86 10.41 -37.20
N TRP A 43 6.56 10.39 -36.08
CA TRP A 43 7.53 9.31 -35.80
C TRP A 43 6.85 7.94 -35.62
N LEU A 44 5.69 7.90 -34.96
CA LEU A 44 4.92 6.68 -34.71
C LEU A 44 4.07 6.26 -35.90
N GLY A 45 3.87 7.13 -36.87
CA GLY A 45 3.01 6.86 -38.02
C GLY A 45 1.51 6.85 -37.71
N GLY A 46 1.10 7.44 -36.54
CA GLY A 46 -0.30 7.42 -36.10
C GLY A 46 -0.64 8.58 -35.18
N LYS A 47 -1.95 8.78 -34.96
CA LYS A 47 -2.46 9.85 -34.09
C LYS A 47 -2.49 9.41 -32.63
N LEU A 48 -2.04 10.29 -31.74
CA LEU A 48 -2.06 10.08 -30.28
C LEU A 48 -3.35 10.59 -29.64
N PHE A 49 -3.95 11.64 -30.23
CA PHE A 49 -5.21 12.21 -29.78
C PHE A 49 -6.28 12.13 -30.85
N HIS A 50 -7.55 11.96 -30.44
CA HIS A 50 -8.69 12.14 -31.34
C HIS A 50 -8.87 13.62 -31.68
N LYS A 51 -9.21 13.91 -32.96
CA LYS A 51 -9.54 15.26 -33.38
C LYS A 51 -10.94 15.64 -32.87
N THR A 52 -11.04 16.20 -31.68
CA THR A 52 -12.28 16.81 -31.20
C THR A 52 -12.02 18.23 -30.72
N THR A 53 -12.99 19.13 -30.95
CA THR A 53 -12.86 20.56 -30.64
C THR A 53 -13.09 20.91 -29.17
N ARG A 54 -13.48 19.97 -28.32
CA ARG A 54 -13.87 20.23 -26.92
C ARG A 54 -13.11 19.46 -25.84
N GLN A 55 -12.57 18.28 -26.13
CA GLN A 55 -11.74 17.52 -25.20
C GLN A 55 -10.70 16.70 -25.96
N GLN A 56 -9.48 16.66 -25.45
CA GLN A 56 -8.44 15.79 -25.99
C GLN A 56 -8.57 14.43 -25.35
N THR A 57 -9.04 13.45 -26.11
CA THR A 57 -9.07 12.04 -25.70
C THR A 57 -7.99 11.26 -26.42
N LEU A 58 -7.31 10.38 -25.71
CA LEU A 58 -6.28 9.51 -26.29
C LEU A 58 -6.90 8.51 -27.26
N THR A 59 -6.20 8.25 -28.36
CA THR A 59 -6.44 7.08 -29.20
C THR A 59 -5.90 5.82 -28.51
N GLU A 60 -6.21 4.63 -29.01
CA GLU A 60 -5.62 3.38 -28.54
C GLU A 60 -4.08 3.43 -28.62
N LEU A 61 -3.52 3.91 -29.74
CA LEU A 61 -2.09 4.18 -29.88
C LEU A 61 -1.59 5.16 -28.82
N GLY A 62 -2.36 6.23 -28.53
CA GLY A 62 -2.04 7.22 -27.50
C GLY A 62 -1.97 6.62 -26.11
N GLN A 63 -2.89 5.71 -25.75
CA GLN A 63 -2.89 5.02 -24.45
C GLN A 63 -1.67 4.09 -24.28
N LEU A 64 -1.41 3.27 -25.30
CA LEU A 64 -0.24 2.39 -25.32
C LEU A 64 1.07 3.18 -25.25
N PHE A 65 1.14 4.27 -26.00
CA PHE A 65 2.32 5.13 -26.04
C PHE A 65 2.53 5.90 -24.72
N LEU A 66 1.46 6.35 -24.06
CA LEU A 66 1.52 7.00 -22.74
C LEU A 66 2.21 6.10 -21.71
N ALA A 67 1.77 4.84 -21.60
CA ALA A 67 2.37 3.89 -20.67
C ALA A 67 3.87 3.66 -20.95
N ARG A 68 4.27 3.67 -22.23
CA ARG A 68 5.69 3.56 -22.60
C ARG A 68 6.49 4.83 -22.32
N CYS A 69 5.92 6.01 -22.57
CA CYS A 69 6.55 7.29 -22.23
C CYS A 69 6.81 7.40 -20.74
N GLN A 70 5.84 7.06 -19.91
CA GLN A 70 5.98 7.08 -18.45
C GLN A 70 7.15 6.21 -17.99
N ARG A 71 7.27 4.98 -18.52
CA ARG A 71 8.40 4.09 -18.21
C ARG A 71 9.76 4.67 -18.63
N VAL A 72 9.86 5.23 -19.84
CA VAL A 72 11.11 5.81 -20.33
C VAL A 72 11.52 7.01 -19.49
N LEU A 73 10.59 7.87 -19.12
CA LEU A 73 10.84 9.05 -18.28
C LEU A 73 11.21 8.66 -16.85
N GLU A 74 10.60 7.59 -16.31
CA GLU A 74 10.97 7.00 -15.03
C GLU A 74 12.41 6.47 -15.05
N GLU A 75 12.80 5.71 -16.08
CA GLU A 75 14.17 5.20 -16.23
C GLU A 75 15.20 6.33 -16.39
N LEU A 76 14.84 7.42 -17.10
CA LEU A 76 15.70 8.59 -17.18
C LEU A 76 15.87 9.23 -15.81
N ALA A 77 14.79 9.45 -15.07
CA ALA A 77 14.83 9.99 -13.71
C ALA A 77 15.64 9.08 -12.76
N LEU A 78 15.54 7.75 -12.92
CA LEU A 78 16.38 6.80 -12.18
C LEU A 78 17.88 6.97 -12.51
N THR A 79 18.20 7.12 -13.79
CA THR A 79 19.60 7.34 -14.24
C THR A 79 20.15 8.67 -13.69
N GLU A 80 19.37 9.73 -13.73
CA GLU A 80 19.74 11.02 -13.15
C GLU A 80 19.91 10.92 -11.62
N SER A 81 19.02 10.18 -10.92
CA SER A 81 19.13 9.97 -9.49
C SER A 81 20.37 9.14 -9.09
N LEU A 82 20.79 8.17 -9.91
CA LEU A 82 22.00 7.39 -9.66
C LEU A 82 23.26 8.26 -9.69
N THR A 83 23.29 9.26 -10.56
CA THR A 83 24.41 10.22 -10.63
C THR A 83 24.33 11.29 -9.54
N GLN A 84 23.13 11.71 -9.15
CA GLN A 84 22.90 12.67 -8.07
C GLN A 84 23.07 12.06 -6.67
N ASN A 85 22.84 10.77 -6.48
CA ASN A 85 23.01 10.07 -5.21
C ASN A 85 24.46 10.06 -4.68
N LEU A 86 25.43 10.39 -5.51
CA LEU A 86 26.82 10.60 -5.09
C LEU A 86 27.06 11.97 -4.45
N LEU A 87 26.14 12.96 -4.59
CA LEU A 87 26.39 14.35 -4.21
C LEU A 87 25.18 15.15 -3.67
N ALA A 88 23.95 14.62 -3.58
CA ALA A 88 22.78 15.45 -3.28
C ALA A 88 21.86 14.93 -2.19
N GLU A 89 21.15 15.86 -1.53
CA GLU A 89 20.06 15.59 -0.60
C GLU A 89 18.91 14.84 -1.28
N PRO A 90 18.30 13.83 -0.60
CA PRO A 90 17.18 13.09 -1.17
C PRO A 90 16.00 14.01 -1.44
N ALA A 91 15.47 13.98 -2.66
CA ALA A 91 14.39 14.85 -3.12
C ALA A 91 13.39 14.11 -4.01
N GLY A 92 12.20 14.68 -4.17
CA GLY A 92 11.15 14.20 -5.06
C GLY A 92 10.07 13.38 -4.36
N ARG A 93 9.13 12.83 -5.14
CA ARG A 93 7.94 12.13 -4.63
C ARG A 93 8.21 10.64 -4.43
N LEU A 94 7.76 10.11 -3.29
CA LEU A 94 7.68 8.69 -2.97
C LEU A 94 6.22 8.25 -3.03
N ARG A 95 5.86 7.40 -3.97
CA ARG A 95 4.52 6.85 -4.08
C ARG A 95 4.47 5.44 -3.51
N ILE A 96 3.70 5.26 -2.43
CA ILE A 96 3.73 4.05 -1.62
C ILE A 96 2.33 3.46 -1.48
N ALA A 97 2.20 2.14 -1.61
CA ALA A 97 0.97 1.42 -1.29
C ALA A 97 1.13 0.64 0.03
N ALA A 98 0.13 0.69 0.90
CA ALA A 98 0.15 -0.05 2.16
C ALA A 98 -1.22 -0.62 2.52
N PRO A 99 -1.30 -1.69 3.36
CA PRO A 99 -2.57 -2.16 3.89
C PRO A 99 -3.24 -1.09 4.75
N LEU A 100 -4.59 -0.96 4.66
CA LEU A 100 -5.33 0.09 5.36
C LEU A 100 -5.01 0.17 6.85
N SER A 101 -5.10 -0.96 7.54
CA SER A 101 -4.95 -1.03 8.98
C SER A 101 -3.53 -0.68 9.44
N PHE A 102 -2.52 -1.31 8.83
CA PHE A 102 -1.11 -1.01 9.10
C PHE A 102 -0.78 0.44 8.74
N GLY A 103 -1.22 0.89 7.56
CA GLY A 103 -1.01 2.26 7.11
C GLY A 103 -1.53 3.29 8.09
N HIS A 104 -2.79 3.14 8.51
CA HIS A 104 -3.44 4.08 9.43
C HIS A 104 -2.78 4.08 10.83
N HIS A 105 -2.53 2.92 11.42
CA HIS A 105 -2.12 2.83 12.82
C HIS A 105 -0.60 2.89 13.05
N ARG A 106 0.20 2.47 12.07
CA ARG A 106 1.66 2.37 12.24
C ARG A 106 2.44 3.25 11.28
N LEU A 107 2.08 3.27 9.98
CA LEU A 107 2.86 3.99 8.98
C LEU A 107 2.63 5.50 9.05
N VAL A 108 1.36 5.95 9.04
CA VAL A 108 1.03 7.38 9.03
C VAL A 108 1.62 8.13 10.22
N PRO A 109 1.61 7.61 11.48
CA PRO A 109 2.27 8.29 12.59
C PRO A 109 3.78 8.47 12.47
N LEU A 110 4.45 7.63 11.67
CA LEU A 110 5.90 7.70 11.43
C LEU A 110 6.29 8.69 10.32
N LEU A 111 5.39 8.95 9.36
CA LEU A 111 5.71 9.77 8.19
C LEU A 111 6.11 11.22 8.52
N PRO A 112 5.54 11.92 9.51
CA PRO A 112 5.99 13.27 9.86
C PRO A 112 7.49 13.31 10.21
N ALA A 113 7.97 12.40 11.07
CA ALA A 113 9.38 12.34 11.43
C ALA A 113 10.29 11.99 10.24
N PHE A 114 9.81 11.17 9.30
CA PHE A 114 10.52 10.91 8.05
C PHE A 114 10.64 12.16 7.17
N LEU A 115 9.55 12.90 7.01
CA LEU A 115 9.51 14.11 6.18
C LEU A 115 10.32 15.27 6.81
N ASP A 116 10.31 15.38 8.15
CA ASP A 116 11.18 16.33 8.86
C ASP A 116 12.67 16.03 8.66
N ARG A 117 13.04 14.73 8.64
CA ARG A 117 14.41 14.28 8.38
C ARG A 117 14.84 14.52 6.91
N TYR A 118 13.88 14.50 5.98
CA TYR A 118 14.13 14.64 4.54
C TYR A 118 13.18 15.67 3.90
N PRO A 119 13.41 16.99 4.14
CA PRO A 119 12.43 18.04 3.82
C PRO A 119 12.16 18.26 2.33
N LYS A 120 12.98 17.69 1.43
CA LYS A 120 12.78 17.76 -0.03
C LYS A 120 12.03 16.54 -0.59
N LEU A 121 11.66 15.59 0.28
CA LEU A 121 10.84 14.45 -0.12
C LEU A 121 9.35 14.75 0.09
N GLU A 122 8.54 14.25 -0.83
CA GLU A 122 7.09 14.19 -0.73
C GLU A 122 6.65 12.73 -0.65
N VAL A 123 5.62 12.43 0.15
CA VAL A 123 5.05 11.08 0.25
C VAL A 123 3.62 11.08 -0.25
N ASP A 124 3.34 10.25 -1.27
CA ASP A 124 2.01 9.91 -1.74
C ASP A 124 1.66 8.50 -1.27
N LEU A 125 0.87 8.42 -0.18
CA LEU A 125 0.49 7.15 0.43
C LEU A 125 -0.90 6.72 0.01
N GLN A 126 -1.00 5.58 -0.66
CA GLN A 126 -2.25 4.93 -0.99
C GLN A 126 -2.53 3.75 -0.07
N LEU A 127 -3.58 3.84 0.74
CA LEU A 127 -4.03 2.74 1.59
C LEU A 127 -5.02 1.86 0.82
N THR A 128 -4.63 0.62 0.54
CA THR A 128 -5.43 -0.32 -0.25
C THR A 128 -5.20 -1.78 0.18
N PRO A 129 -6.28 -2.60 0.26
CA PRO A 129 -6.15 -4.02 0.55
C PRO A 129 -5.72 -4.85 -0.68
N ARG A 130 -5.86 -4.30 -1.90
CA ARG A 130 -5.52 -5.04 -3.13
C ARG A 130 -4.01 -5.07 -3.35
N TRP A 131 -3.53 -6.08 -4.03
CA TRP A 131 -2.20 -6.11 -4.58
C TRP A 131 -2.11 -5.06 -5.71
N VAL A 132 -1.06 -4.26 -5.72
CA VAL A 132 -0.79 -3.26 -6.76
C VAL A 132 0.38 -3.74 -7.62
N ASP A 133 0.31 -3.50 -8.91
CA ASP A 133 1.47 -3.63 -9.77
C ASP A 133 2.33 -2.38 -9.62
N LEU A 134 3.51 -2.54 -9.02
CA LEU A 134 4.38 -1.41 -8.69
C LEU A 134 4.86 -0.65 -9.93
N VAL A 135 5.09 -1.38 -11.02
CA VAL A 135 5.62 -0.80 -12.26
C VAL A 135 4.51 -0.19 -13.08
N GLU A 136 3.41 -0.91 -13.29
CA GLU A 136 2.32 -0.46 -14.15
C GLU A 136 1.52 0.69 -13.52
N GLU A 137 1.36 0.68 -12.19
CA GLU A 137 0.62 1.71 -11.47
C GLU A 137 1.52 2.84 -10.95
N GLY A 138 2.84 2.79 -11.20
CA GLY A 138 3.79 3.84 -10.86
C GLY A 138 4.05 4.01 -9.36
N PHE A 139 4.02 2.91 -8.59
CA PHE A 139 4.43 2.93 -7.19
C PHE A 139 5.94 2.73 -7.04
N ASP A 140 6.58 3.49 -6.15
CA ASP A 140 7.98 3.29 -5.80
C ASP A 140 8.17 2.06 -4.91
N ALA A 141 7.23 1.83 -3.99
CA ALA A 141 7.26 0.69 -3.08
C ALA A 141 5.85 0.31 -2.59
N ALA A 142 5.72 -0.87 -2.02
CA ALA A 142 4.52 -1.29 -1.29
C ALA A 142 4.88 -2.00 0.01
N ILE A 143 3.97 -1.95 0.99
CA ILE A 143 4.03 -2.77 2.19
C ILE A 143 2.94 -3.84 2.08
N ARG A 144 3.29 -5.12 2.29
CA ARG A 144 2.36 -6.26 2.18
C ARG A 144 2.71 -7.36 3.17
N THR A 145 1.70 -8.16 3.53
CA THR A 145 1.84 -9.32 4.43
C THR A 145 2.27 -10.61 3.71
N LEU A 146 2.33 -10.60 2.39
CA LEU A 146 2.78 -11.73 1.59
C LEU A 146 4.07 -11.34 0.87
N ARG A 147 5.03 -12.24 0.88
CA ARG A 147 6.24 -12.12 0.08
C ARG A 147 5.89 -12.39 -1.39
N PRO A 148 6.24 -11.51 -2.33
CA PRO A 148 6.04 -11.77 -3.75
C PRO A 148 6.87 -12.99 -4.19
N GLN A 149 6.34 -13.72 -5.16
CA GLN A 149 7.07 -14.82 -5.82
C GLN A 149 7.89 -14.31 -7.01
N ASP A 150 7.65 -13.07 -7.45
CA ASP A 150 8.32 -12.44 -8.58
C ASP A 150 9.74 -12.03 -8.19
N GLU A 151 10.74 -12.58 -8.89
CA GLU A 151 12.16 -12.28 -8.69
C GLU A 151 12.55 -10.85 -9.11
N ALA A 152 11.70 -10.18 -9.90
CA ALA A 152 11.88 -8.77 -10.23
C ALA A 152 11.59 -7.83 -9.04
N LEU A 153 11.05 -8.35 -7.93
CA LEU A 153 10.73 -7.60 -6.73
C LEU A 153 11.65 -8.00 -5.57
N ILE A 154 12.14 -7.00 -4.85
CA ILE A 154 12.84 -7.18 -3.57
C ILE A 154 11.81 -7.06 -2.46
N ALA A 155 11.79 -8.03 -1.54
CA ALA A 155 10.97 -8.02 -0.35
C ALA A 155 11.85 -8.03 0.91
N ARG A 156 11.89 -6.90 1.61
CA ARG A 156 12.61 -6.72 2.88
C ARG A 156 11.62 -6.87 4.05
N PRO A 157 11.84 -7.79 5.00
CA PRO A 157 10.98 -7.89 6.18
C PRO A 157 11.06 -6.61 7.02
N LEU A 158 9.92 -6.09 7.45
CA LEU A 158 9.82 -4.92 8.34
C LEU A 158 9.53 -5.31 9.78
N LEU A 159 8.43 -6.03 9.97
CA LEU A 159 8.01 -6.50 11.29
C LEU A 159 7.17 -7.76 11.17
N THR A 160 7.11 -8.53 12.27
CA THR A 160 6.19 -9.65 12.42
C THR A 160 5.00 -9.19 13.25
N GLN A 161 3.80 -9.26 12.67
CA GLN A 161 2.55 -8.86 13.28
C GLN A 161 1.87 -10.04 13.93
N HIS A 162 1.63 -9.95 15.24
CA HIS A 162 0.87 -10.91 16.03
C HIS A 162 -0.60 -10.52 16.08
N TYR A 163 -1.46 -11.52 16.31
CA TYR A 163 -2.90 -11.32 16.38
C TYR A 163 -3.45 -11.76 17.74
N ARG A 164 -4.48 -11.07 18.21
CA ARG A 164 -5.22 -11.42 19.43
C ARG A 164 -6.67 -11.67 19.12
N LEU A 165 -7.17 -12.78 19.62
CA LEU A 165 -8.60 -13.09 19.62
C LEU A 165 -9.23 -12.38 20.82
N CYS A 166 -10.28 -11.61 20.59
CA CYS A 166 -10.93 -10.86 21.66
C CYS A 166 -12.40 -10.60 21.35
N ALA A 167 -13.17 -10.25 22.38
CA ALA A 167 -14.55 -9.82 22.30
C ALA A 167 -14.89 -8.85 23.44
N ALA A 168 -15.97 -8.07 23.28
CA ALA A 168 -16.49 -7.25 24.36
C ALA A 168 -17.11 -8.11 25.48
N PRO A 169 -17.00 -7.67 26.76
CA PRO A 169 -17.64 -8.36 27.89
C PRO A 169 -19.14 -8.62 27.67
N ASP A 170 -19.86 -7.65 27.14
CA ASP A 170 -21.30 -7.76 26.87
C ASP A 170 -21.65 -8.90 25.90
N TYR A 171 -20.80 -9.13 24.90
CA TYR A 171 -20.99 -10.26 23.99
C TYR A 171 -20.79 -11.59 24.74
N LEU A 172 -19.72 -11.70 25.53
CA LEU A 172 -19.38 -12.92 26.27
C LEU A 172 -20.41 -13.24 27.35
N ASN A 173 -20.97 -12.24 28.02
CA ASN A 173 -22.04 -12.40 29.00
C ASN A 173 -23.31 -13.03 28.38
N ARG A 174 -23.61 -12.72 27.13
CA ARG A 174 -24.78 -13.24 26.40
C ARG A 174 -24.54 -14.60 25.75
N HIS A 175 -23.32 -14.87 25.31
CA HIS A 175 -23.04 -16.02 24.45
C HIS A 175 -22.04 -17.03 25.04
N GLY A 176 -21.50 -16.74 26.23
CA GLY A 176 -20.47 -17.56 26.88
C GLY A 176 -19.06 -17.24 26.37
N VAL A 177 -18.07 -17.80 27.06
CA VAL A 177 -16.64 -17.64 26.75
C VAL A 177 -16.11 -18.91 26.08
N PRO A 178 -15.61 -18.85 24.83
CA PRO A 178 -15.01 -20.01 24.18
C PRO A 178 -13.74 -20.44 24.93
N ARG A 179 -13.56 -21.74 25.13
CA ARG A 179 -12.43 -22.35 25.83
C ARG A 179 -11.47 -23.09 24.89
N HIS A 180 -11.98 -23.46 23.72
CA HIS A 180 -11.23 -24.18 22.69
C HIS A 180 -11.52 -23.57 21.30
N PRO A 181 -10.59 -23.60 20.31
CA PRO A 181 -10.84 -23.08 18.96
C PRO A 181 -12.13 -23.61 18.32
N VAL A 182 -12.47 -24.88 18.51
CA VAL A 182 -13.70 -25.49 17.96
C VAL A 182 -14.99 -24.80 18.46
N ASP A 183 -14.97 -24.18 19.64
CA ASP A 183 -16.12 -23.47 20.19
C ASP A 183 -16.51 -22.26 19.33
N LEU A 184 -15.54 -21.68 18.61
CA LEU A 184 -15.76 -20.53 17.72
C LEU A 184 -16.77 -20.81 16.61
N ALA A 185 -16.96 -22.06 16.23
CA ALA A 185 -17.99 -22.46 15.27
C ALA A 185 -19.43 -22.14 15.75
N ARG A 186 -19.62 -21.97 17.06
CA ARG A 186 -20.92 -21.61 17.67
C ARG A 186 -21.04 -20.13 18.01
N HIS A 187 -20.00 -19.35 17.78
CA HIS A 187 -19.99 -17.91 18.04
C HIS A 187 -20.14 -17.08 16.77
N GLN A 188 -20.57 -15.82 16.91
CA GLN A 188 -20.46 -14.83 15.85
C GLN A 188 -19.02 -14.35 15.76
N CYS A 189 -18.35 -14.68 14.68
CA CYS A 189 -16.95 -14.30 14.46
C CYS A 189 -16.86 -13.23 13.37
N LEU A 190 -16.39 -12.05 13.73
CA LEU A 190 -16.28 -10.91 12.85
C LEU A 190 -15.04 -11.04 11.98
N HIS A 191 -15.19 -11.17 10.68
CA HIS A 191 -14.09 -11.31 9.73
C HIS A 191 -14.28 -10.49 8.45
N GLY A 192 -13.20 -10.33 7.69
CA GLY A 192 -13.24 -9.66 6.39
C GLY A 192 -14.02 -10.44 5.33
N ASN A 193 -14.39 -9.75 4.27
CA ASN A 193 -15.06 -10.34 3.11
C ASN A 193 -14.07 -10.61 1.94
N TRP A 194 -12.77 -10.72 2.23
CA TRP A 194 -11.72 -11.03 1.27
C TRP A 194 -11.04 -12.35 1.60
N GLY A 195 -10.80 -13.18 0.60
CA GLY A 195 -10.09 -14.45 0.74
C GLY A 195 -10.79 -15.50 1.62
N GLU A 196 -10.02 -16.46 2.10
CA GLU A 196 -10.50 -17.57 2.95
C GLU A 196 -10.62 -17.18 4.44
N HIS A 197 -11.10 -15.99 4.78
CA HIS A 197 -11.18 -15.50 6.16
C HIS A 197 -12.22 -16.23 7.03
N GLU A 198 -12.99 -17.16 6.47
CA GLU A 198 -13.87 -18.04 7.23
C GLU A 198 -13.11 -19.16 7.96
N ARG A 199 -11.81 -19.32 7.71
CA ARG A 199 -10.96 -20.31 8.34
C ARG A 199 -9.91 -19.63 9.20
N TRP A 200 -9.98 -19.85 10.50
CA TRP A 200 -9.00 -19.34 11.45
C TRP A 200 -8.11 -20.46 11.91
N GLN A 201 -6.81 -20.18 11.89
CA GLN A 201 -5.79 -21.14 12.34
C GLN A 201 -5.26 -20.72 13.70
N PHE A 202 -5.05 -21.72 14.54
CA PHE A 202 -4.50 -21.57 15.86
C PHE A 202 -3.43 -22.65 16.09
N VAL A 203 -2.41 -22.30 16.87
CA VAL A 203 -1.38 -23.23 17.32
C VAL A 203 -1.51 -23.36 18.82
N GLY A 204 -1.73 -24.55 19.31
CA GLY A 204 -1.78 -24.86 20.74
C GLY A 204 -0.42 -24.84 21.40
N GLY A 205 -0.37 -24.83 22.72
CA GLY A 205 0.87 -24.89 23.49
C GLY A 205 1.67 -26.20 23.29
N ASP A 206 1.07 -27.24 22.74
CA ASP A 206 1.68 -28.48 22.29
C ASP A 206 2.26 -28.45 20.87
N GLY A 207 2.16 -27.29 20.20
CA GLY A 207 2.62 -27.08 18.83
C GLY A 207 1.67 -27.64 17.75
N GLN A 208 0.52 -28.21 18.13
CA GLN A 208 -0.46 -28.68 17.14
C GLN A 208 -1.22 -27.51 16.53
N SER A 209 -1.40 -27.55 15.21
CA SER A 209 -2.17 -26.56 14.47
C SER A 209 -3.62 -27.03 14.34
N GLU A 210 -4.55 -26.18 14.71
CA GLU A 210 -5.98 -26.38 14.57
C GLU A 210 -6.58 -25.34 13.63
N GLU A 211 -7.41 -25.79 12.71
CA GLU A 211 -8.19 -24.92 11.83
C GLU A 211 -9.67 -25.02 12.22
N VAL A 212 -10.29 -23.88 12.39
CA VAL A 212 -11.73 -23.80 12.66
C VAL A 212 -12.43 -22.92 11.61
N ARG A 213 -13.51 -23.46 11.06
CA ARG A 213 -14.40 -22.66 10.21
C ARG A 213 -15.31 -21.83 11.09
N VAL A 214 -15.25 -20.51 10.90
CA VAL A 214 -16.03 -19.54 11.67
C VAL A 214 -17.20 -19.00 10.84
N ALA A 215 -18.33 -18.72 11.51
CA ALA A 215 -19.49 -18.14 10.89
C ALA A 215 -19.61 -16.64 11.25
N SER A 216 -20.02 -15.84 10.28
CA SER A 216 -20.27 -14.40 10.49
C SER A 216 -21.55 -13.94 9.80
N ARG A 217 -22.40 -13.24 10.54
CA ARG A 217 -23.53 -12.49 9.98
C ARG A 217 -23.13 -11.08 9.52
N LEU A 218 -21.92 -10.61 9.94
CA LEU A 218 -21.41 -9.29 9.63
C LEU A 218 -19.99 -9.44 9.06
N ARG A 219 -19.83 -9.09 7.80
CA ARG A 219 -18.53 -9.12 7.07
C ARG A 219 -18.18 -7.70 6.66
N ILE A 220 -16.97 -7.26 7.02
CA ILE A 220 -16.50 -5.89 6.73
C ILE A 220 -15.08 -5.97 6.20
N ASN A 221 -14.80 -5.29 5.08
CA ASN A 221 -13.46 -5.24 4.47
C ASN A 221 -12.50 -4.21 5.12
N HIS A 222 -12.77 -3.82 6.36
CA HIS A 222 -12.01 -2.79 7.06
C HIS A 222 -11.76 -3.18 8.51
N TRP A 223 -10.51 -3.47 8.86
CA TRP A 223 -10.13 -3.94 10.20
C TRP A 223 -10.57 -3.02 11.35
N PRO A 224 -10.37 -1.68 11.28
CA PRO A 224 -10.85 -0.78 12.31
C PRO A 224 -12.38 -0.83 12.50
N ALA A 225 -13.14 -1.02 11.42
CA ALA A 225 -14.60 -1.17 11.52
C ALA A 225 -15.00 -2.51 12.16
N LEU A 226 -14.24 -3.60 11.90
CA LEU A 226 -14.43 -4.88 12.61
C LEU A 226 -14.13 -4.72 14.10
N LEU A 227 -13.10 -3.96 14.46
CA LEU A 227 -12.79 -3.64 15.86
C LEU A 227 -13.93 -2.84 16.51
N THR A 228 -14.47 -1.83 15.83
CA THR A 228 -15.63 -1.07 16.31
C THR A 228 -16.85 -1.97 16.53
N ALA A 229 -17.13 -2.89 15.61
CA ALA A 229 -18.21 -3.86 15.75
C ALA A 229 -18.01 -4.79 16.96
N ALA A 230 -16.77 -5.25 17.18
CA ALA A 230 -16.43 -6.08 18.34
C ALA A 230 -16.62 -5.31 19.65
N LEU A 231 -16.19 -4.06 19.74
CA LEU A 231 -16.38 -3.17 20.89
C LEU A 231 -17.88 -2.91 21.18
N SER A 232 -18.72 -2.91 20.14
CA SER A 232 -20.18 -2.80 20.25
C SER A 232 -20.85 -4.13 20.60
N GLY A 233 -20.09 -5.19 20.90
CA GLY A 233 -20.65 -6.48 21.31
C GLY A 233 -21.27 -7.31 20.18
N ALA A 234 -20.85 -7.10 18.92
CA ALA A 234 -21.39 -7.83 17.77
C ALA A 234 -20.79 -9.24 17.60
N GLY A 235 -19.63 -9.52 18.21
CA GLY A 235 -18.99 -10.83 18.08
C GLY A 235 -17.53 -10.88 18.52
N ILE A 236 -16.91 -12.02 18.26
CA ILE A 236 -15.47 -12.27 18.48
C ILE A 236 -14.71 -11.80 17.25
N THR A 237 -13.55 -11.17 17.46
CA THR A 237 -12.70 -10.70 16.37
C THR A 237 -11.25 -11.15 16.59
N LEU A 238 -10.55 -11.41 15.50
CA LEU A 238 -9.11 -11.64 15.47
C LEU A 238 -8.46 -10.38 14.93
N GLN A 239 -7.70 -9.66 15.75
CA GLN A 239 -7.14 -8.34 15.42
C GLN A 239 -5.64 -8.30 15.64
N PRO A 240 -4.89 -7.43 14.92
CA PRO A 240 -3.51 -7.13 15.27
C PRO A 240 -3.36 -6.74 16.74
N ALA A 241 -2.40 -7.34 17.43
CA ALA A 241 -2.23 -7.18 18.88
C ALA A 241 -2.08 -5.70 19.30
N GLY A 242 -1.32 -4.92 18.53
CA GLY A 242 -1.13 -3.50 18.81
C GLY A 242 -2.42 -2.68 18.76
N GLN A 243 -3.43 -3.08 17.96
CA GLN A 243 -4.68 -2.34 17.85
C GLN A 243 -5.67 -2.61 18.99
N VAL A 244 -5.55 -3.74 19.66
CA VAL A 244 -6.48 -4.11 20.74
C VAL A 244 -5.88 -3.92 22.13
N ARG A 245 -4.57 -3.68 22.24
CA ARG A 245 -3.85 -3.54 23.52
C ARG A 245 -4.54 -2.58 24.49
N ASP A 246 -4.82 -1.36 24.05
CA ASP A 246 -5.39 -0.32 24.91
C ASP A 246 -6.87 -0.59 25.24
N HIS A 247 -7.59 -1.30 24.35
CA HIS A 247 -8.94 -1.76 24.61
C HIS A 247 -8.96 -2.90 25.62
N ILE A 248 -7.99 -3.80 25.57
CA ILE A 248 -7.84 -4.90 26.54
C ILE A 248 -7.43 -4.32 27.88
N ALA A 249 -6.42 -3.44 27.96
CA ALA A 249 -5.99 -2.80 29.17
C ALA A 249 -7.11 -2.02 29.88
N ALA A 250 -7.99 -1.38 29.08
CA ALA A 250 -9.17 -0.67 29.59
C ALA A 250 -10.39 -1.57 29.90
N GLY A 251 -10.27 -2.90 29.73
CA GLY A 251 -11.36 -3.86 29.97
C GLY A 251 -12.51 -3.78 28.96
N ARG A 252 -12.37 -3.02 27.87
CA ARG A 252 -13.38 -2.92 26.80
C ARG A 252 -13.44 -4.15 25.91
N LEU A 253 -12.34 -4.88 25.82
CA LEU A 253 -12.21 -6.19 25.19
C LEU A 253 -11.54 -7.16 26.15
N LEU A 254 -11.96 -8.42 26.11
CA LEU A 254 -11.32 -9.50 26.85
C LEU A 254 -10.59 -10.41 25.87
N PRO A 255 -9.31 -10.73 26.12
CA PRO A 255 -8.56 -11.69 25.32
C PRO A 255 -9.14 -13.08 25.50
N LEU A 256 -9.18 -13.86 24.44
CA LEU A 256 -9.73 -15.20 24.41
C LEU A 256 -8.68 -16.21 23.99
N LEU A 257 -8.89 -17.47 24.36
CA LEU A 257 -8.04 -18.60 23.97
C LEU A 257 -6.55 -18.35 24.22
N GLY A 258 -6.16 -17.84 25.37
CA GLY A 258 -4.77 -17.44 25.68
C GLY A 258 -3.72 -18.56 25.61
N ARG A 259 -4.13 -19.85 25.51
CA ARG A 259 -3.24 -20.99 25.26
C ARG A 259 -3.03 -21.30 23.79
N TYR A 260 -3.73 -20.58 22.90
CA TYR A 260 -3.70 -20.75 21.46
C TYR A 260 -3.25 -19.45 20.81
N GLN A 261 -2.34 -19.56 19.86
CA GLN A 261 -1.82 -18.40 19.11
C GLN A 261 -2.26 -18.50 17.66
N SER A 262 -2.73 -17.39 17.10
CA SER A 262 -2.91 -17.31 15.64
C SER A 262 -1.54 -17.13 14.99
N PRO A 263 -1.27 -17.75 13.82
CA PRO A 263 -0.03 -17.57 13.11
C PRO A 263 0.27 -16.07 12.85
N ALA A 264 1.45 -15.66 13.24
CA ALA A 264 1.93 -14.32 12.98
C ALA A 264 2.17 -14.09 11.48
N LYS A 265 2.03 -12.87 11.01
CA LYS A 265 2.27 -12.50 9.61
C LYS A 265 3.39 -11.47 9.53
N THR A 266 4.39 -11.74 8.69
CA THR A 266 5.45 -10.77 8.42
C THR A 266 4.98 -9.75 7.41
N LEU A 267 5.17 -8.46 7.72
CA LEU A 267 5.03 -7.38 6.75
C LEU A 267 6.37 -7.16 6.04
N TYR A 268 6.30 -6.99 4.74
CA TYR A 268 7.44 -6.76 3.88
C TYR A 268 7.36 -5.39 3.22
N PHE A 269 8.48 -4.69 3.17
CA PHE A 269 8.69 -3.55 2.29
C PHE A 269 9.15 -4.09 0.93
N ILE A 270 8.34 -3.85 -0.11
CA ILE A 270 8.50 -4.45 -1.42
C ILE A 270 8.72 -3.34 -2.45
N TYR A 271 9.73 -3.51 -3.29
CA TYR A 271 10.07 -2.56 -4.35
C TYR A 271 10.74 -3.27 -5.54
N PRO A 272 10.69 -2.71 -6.76
CA PRO A 272 11.34 -3.31 -7.93
C PRO A 272 12.85 -3.44 -7.73
N ALA A 273 13.44 -4.56 -8.12
CA ALA A 273 14.89 -4.81 -8.01
C ALA A 273 15.70 -3.76 -8.78
N ALA A 274 15.20 -3.28 -9.92
CA ALA A 274 15.80 -2.20 -10.70
C ALA A 274 15.91 -0.88 -9.91
N ARG A 275 15.06 -0.68 -8.90
CA ARG A 275 15.04 0.53 -8.04
C ARG A 275 15.84 0.36 -6.74
N ARG A 276 16.61 -0.73 -6.58
CA ARG A 276 17.41 -1.02 -5.37
C ARG A 276 18.35 0.12 -4.97
N GLN A 277 18.88 0.84 -5.94
CA GLN A 277 19.84 1.93 -5.70
C GLN A 277 19.17 3.32 -5.59
N VAL A 278 17.87 3.41 -5.68
CA VAL A 278 17.13 4.68 -5.55
C VAL A 278 17.13 5.13 -4.10
N LEU A 279 17.88 6.18 -3.80
CA LEU A 279 18.16 6.65 -2.44
C LEU A 279 16.86 6.85 -1.61
N LYS A 280 15.85 7.51 -2.14
CA LYS A 280 14.60 7.77 -1.43
C LYS A 280 13.90 6.47 -0.97
N ILE A 281 13.97 5.37 -1.76
CA ILE A 281 13.37 4.07 -1.41
C ILE A 281 14.17 3.41 -0.29
N THR A 282 15.50 3.41 -0.39
CA THR A 282 16.39 2.86 0.63
C THR A 282 16.20 3.58 1.96
N LEU A 283 16.21 4.92 1.95
CA LEU A 283 16.02 5.75 3.15
C LEU A 283 14.69 5.48 3.83
N LEU A 284 13.59 5.34 3.07
CA LEU A 284 12.30 4.99 3.65
C LEU A 284 12.33 3.58 4.25
N GLY A 285 12.89 2.60 3.54
CA GLY A 285 12.98 1.22 4.02
C GLY A 285 13.81 1.10 5.30
N ASP A 286 14.93 1.85 5.41
CA ASP A 286 15.78 1.89 6.59
C ASP A 286 15.08 2.58 7.76
N PHE A 287 14.49 3.76 7.51
CA PHE A 287 13.72 4.49 8.51
C PHE A 287 12.57 3.65 9.09
N LEU A 288 11.82 2.95 8.24
CA LEU A 288 10.73 2.08 8.69
C LEU A 288 11.24 0.89 9.50
N ALA A 289 12.34 0.28 9.08
CA ALA A 289 12.93 -0.84 9.81
C ALA A 289 13.41 -0.40 11.21
N GLU A 290 14.09 0.76 11.32
CA GLU A 290 14.53 1.33 12.60
C GLU A 290 13.33 1.68 13.50
N SER A 291 12.36 2.42 12.97
CA SER A 291 11.21 2.91 13.75
C SER A 291 10.27 1.79 14.20
N LEU A 292 10.05 0.76 13.39
CA LEU A 292 9.16 -0.35 13.73
C LEU A 292 9.81 -1.36 14.69
N GLN A 293 11.14 -1.45 14.72
CA GLN A 293 11.87 -2.27 15.71
C GLN A 293 11.93 -1.60 17.09
N ALA A 294 11.96 -0.26 17.14
CA ALA A 294 11.97 0.49 18.39
C ALA A 294 10.65 0.36 19.18
N GLU A 295 9.56 0.03 18.52
CA GLU A 295 8.26 -0.25 19.14
C GLU A 295 7.80 -1.67 18.79
N PRO A 296 8.38 -2.73 19.37
CA PRO A 296 7.96 -4.09 19.10
C PRO A 296 6.48 -4.28 19.45
N GLU A 297 5.74 -4.98 18.58
CA GLU A 297 4.39 -5.41 18.95
C GLU A 297 4.50 -6.34 20.17
N PRO A 298 3.68 -6.14 21.23
CA PRO A 298 3.66 -7.05 22.37
C PRO A 298 3.24 -8.45 21.89
N GLU A 299 3.99 -9.45 22.36
CA GLU A 299 3.70 -10.89 22.14
C GLU A 299 2.31 -11.28 22.64
#